data_b9f728687b5ec11764878b1d1ca4fd15
#
_entry.id   b9f728687b5ec11764878b1d1ca4fd15
#
_cell.length_a   1.000
_cell.length_b   1.000
_cell.length_c   1.000
_cell.angle_alpha   90.00
_cell.angle_beta   90.00
_cell.angle_gamma   90.00
#
_symmetry.space_group_name_H-M   'P 1'
#
loop_
_entity.id
_entity.type
_entity.pdbx_description
1 polymer ?
#
loop_
_entity_poly.entity_id
_entity_poly.type
_entity_poly.pdbx_seq_one_letter_code
_entity_poly.pdbx_strand_id
1 'polypeptide(L)'
;MTARTIGLPSPPLIAVVDDDEAMRHALSELLEVIAMDCRTFERAEAFLASYAPGIFDCLLTDLRMPGMSGLELLRELKARSSSLPVIVVTSSTEAESRNQAVESGAFAYLIKPVSDELLIRYLKGALARMR
;
A
#
# COMPACT_ATOMS: atom_id res chain seq x y z
N MET A 1 -24.30 9.67 -6.64
CA MET A 1 -24.34 8.44 -7.43
C MET A 1 -22.95 7.96 -7.78
N THR A 2 -22.70 6.72 -7.68
CA THR A 2 -21.37 6.14 -7.94
C THR A 2 -21.34 5.44 -9.29
N ALA A 3 -20.13 5.18 -9.79
CA ALA A 3 -19.94 4.42 -11.03
C ALA A 3 -20.60 3.05 -10.97
N ARG A 4 -20.72 2.45 -9.80
CA ARG A 4 -21.34 1.14 -9.64
C ARG A 4 -22.80 1.11 -10.05
N THR A 5 -23.55 2.19 -9.79
CA THR A 5 -24.97 2.23 -10.09
C THR A 5 -25.27 2.28 -11.56
N ILE A 6 -24.27 2.61 -12.40
CA ILE A 6 -24.43 2.63 -13.86
C ILE A 6 -23.57 1.56 -14.53
N GLY A 7 -23.12 0.56 -13.75
CA GLY A 7 -22.38 -0.58 -14.27
C GLY A 7 -20.91 -0.36 -14.55
N LEU A 8 -20.37 0.84 -14.26
CA LEU A 8 -18.95 1.12 -14.44
C LEU A 8 -18.15 0.52 -13.27
N PRO A 9 -16.92 0.07 -13.52
CA PRO A 9 -16.08 -0.43 -12.42
C PRO A 9 -15.75 0.70 -11.45
N SER A 10 -15.68 0.35 -10.18
CA SER A 10 -15.23 1.30 -9.15
C SER A 10 -13.74 1.56 -9.33
N PRO A 11 -13.27 2.78 -9.03
CA PRO A 11 -11.83 3.03 -8.96
C PRO A 11 -11.19 2.12 -7.89
N PRO A 12 -9.95 1.67 -8.11
CA PRO A 12 -9.24 0.94 -7.08
C PRO A 12 -9.07 1.80 -5.83
N LEU A 13 -9.18 1.18 -4.66
CA LEU A 13 -8.95 1.86 -3.38
C LEU A 13 -7.59 1.45 -2.84
N ILE A 14 -6.69 2.40 -2.73
CA ILE A 14 -5.32 2.19 -2.28
C ILE A 14 -5.19 2.71 -0.85
N ALA A 15 -4.68 1.89 0.05
CA ALA A 15 -4.33 2.34 1.40
C ALA A 15 -2.88 2.80 1.40
N VAL A 16 -2.61 3.91 2.08
CA VAL A 16 -1.26 4.45 2.26
C VAL A 16 -0.99 4.55 3.75
N VAL A 17 0.05 3.86 4.21
CA VAL A 17 0.47 3.89 5.61
C VAL A 17 1.88 4.45 5.68
N ASP A 18 2.03 5.64 6.23
CA ASP A 18 3.33 6.30 6.38
C ASP A 18 3.17 7.37 7.45
N ASP A 19 4.12 7.46 8.38
CA ASP A 19 4.05 8.47 9.45
C ASP A 19 4.46 9.86 8.98
N ASP A 20 5.04 9.97 7.78
CA ASP A 20 5.42 11.25 7.17
C ASP A 20 4.22 11.86 6.45
N GLU A 21 3.72 12.98 6.97
CA GLU A 21 2.57 13.68 6.38
C GLU A 21 2.84 14.12 4.94
N ALA A 22 4.05 14.63 4.66
CA ALA A 22 4.38 15.08 3.31
C ALA A 22 4.34 13.93 2.32
N MET A 23 4.79 12.75 2.74
CA MET A 23 4.75 11.56 1.90
C MET A 23 3.32 11.10 1.66
N ARG A 24 2.49 11.08 2.71
CA ARG A 24 1.08 10.73 2.54
C ARG A 24 0.39 11.66 1.54
N HIS A 25 0.67 12.96 1.66
CA HIS A 25 0.09 13.96 0.78
C HIS A 25 0.53 13.76 -0.67
N ALA A 26 1.84 13.56 -0.89
CA ALA A 26 2.38 13.35 -2.23
C ALA A 26 1.80 12.10 -2.90
N LEU A 27 1.70 11.01 -2.15
CA LEU A 27 1.12 9.77 -2.67
C LEU A 27 -0.37 9.93 -2.97
N SER A 28 -1.09 10.62 -2.10
CA SER A 28 -2.51 10.89 -2.31
C SER A 28 -2.75 11.70 -3.59
N GLU A 29 -1.93 12.72 -3.84
CA GLU A 29 -2.03 13.53 -5.05
C GLU A 29 -1.74 12.70 -6.30
N LEU A 30 -0.71 11.86 -6.26
CA LEU A 30 -0.38 11.00 -7.38
C LEU A 30 -1.52 10.03 -7.70
N LEU A 31 -2.08 9.41 -6.68
CA LEU A 31 -3.18 8.45 -6.86
C LEU A 31 -4.41 9.13 -7.45
N GLU A 32 -4.70 10.35 -7.02
CA GLU A 32 -5.79 11.12 -7.59
C GLU A 32 -5.58 11.38 -9.09
N VAL A 33 -4.36 11.75 -9.47
CA VAL A 33 -4.03 12.00 -10.87
C VAL A 33 -4.27 10.78 -11.76
N ILE A 34 -3.99 9.58 -11.23
CA ILE A 34 -4.19 8.36 -12.00
C ILE A 34 -5.55 7.69 -11.74
N ALA A 35 -6.49 8.46 -11.20
CA ALA A 35 -7.88 8.05 -11.00
C ALA A 35 -8.05 6.84 -10.07
N MET A 36 -7.25 6.79 -9.02
CA MET A 36 -7.39 5.78 -7.96
C MET A 36 -7.83 6.46 -6.67
N ASP A 37 -8.72 5.81 -5.93
CA ASP A 37 -9.14 6.30 -4.63
C ASP A 37 -8.05 5.99 -3.60
N CYS A 38 -7.97 6.80 -2.57
CA CYS A 38 -6.91 6.68 -1.57
C CYS A 38 -7.45 6.94 -0.16
N ARG A 39 -7.00 6.11 0.78
CA ARG A 39 -7.18 6.38 2.21
C ARG A 39 -5.80 6.34 2.85
N THR A 40 -5.47 7.37 3.60
CA THR A 40 -4.17 7.50 4.24
C THR A 40 -4.26 7.24 5.73
N PHE A 41 -3.21 6.66 6.27
CA PHE A 41 -3.09 6.35 7.70
C PHE A 41 -1.69 6.70 8.15
N GLU A 42 -1.56 7.27 9.33
CA GLU A 42 -0.23 7.61 9.85
C GLU A 42 0.41 6.46 10.65
N ARG A 43 -0.36 5.40 10.94
CA ARG A 43 0.11 4.24 11.68
C ARG A 43 -0.50 2.96 11.13
N ALA A 44 0.26 1.87 11.26
CA ALA A 44 -0.22 0.55 10.85
C ALA A 44 -1.46 0.12 11.64
N GLU A 45 -1.50 0.44 12.93
CA GLU A 45 -2.64 0.08 13.79
C GLU A 45 -3.93 0.72 13.31
N ALA A 46 -3.86 1.98 12.85
CA ALA A 46 -5.03 2.68 12.32
C ALA A 46 -5.53 2.02 11.03
N PHE A 47 -4.61 1.59 10.17
CA PHE A 47 -4.98 0.85 8.97
C PHE A 47 -5.67 -0.46 9.34
N LEU A 48 -5.09 -1.24 10.25
CA LEU A 48 -5.67 -2.52 10.65
C LEU A 48 -7.06 -2.38 11.24
N ALA A 49 -7.32 -1.27 11.93
CA ALA A 49 -8.64 -1.00 12.48
C ALA A 49 -9.71 -0.81 11.38
N SER A 50 -9.29 -0.39 10.20
CA SER A 50 -10.18 -0.20 9.05
C SER A 50 -10.13 -1.37 8.07
N TYR A 51 -9.21 -2.29 8.26
CA TYR A 51 -9.00 -3.37 7.31
C TYR A 51 -10.06 -4.47 7.44
N ALA A 52 -10.56 -4.90 6.30
CA ALA A 52 -11.31 -6.15 6.17
C ALA A 52 -11.07 -6.67 4.75
N PRO A 53 -11.18 -7.99 4.54
CA PRO A 53 -10.98 -8.55 3.20
C PRO A 53 -11.90 -7.88 2.17
N GLY A 54 -11.33 -7.52 1.03
CA GLY A 54 -12.10 -6.95 -0.07
C GLY A 54 -12.32 -5.43 -0.01
N ILE A 55 -11.92 -4.75 1.06
CA ILE A 55 -12.08 -3.29 1.13
C ILE A 55 -11.02 -2.58 0.31
N PHE A 56 -9.75 -2.95 0.50
CA PHE A 56 -8.63 -2.31 -0.19
C PHE A 56 -8.11 -3.18 -1.32
N ASP A 57 -7.64 -2.55 -2.37
CA ASP A 57 -7.10 -3.25 -3.54
C ASP A 57 -5.58 -3.35 -3.50
N CYS A 58 -4.92 -2.45 -2.79
CA CYS A 58 -3.46 -2.46 -2.62
C CYS A 58 -3.09 -1.63 -1.39
N LEU A 59 -1.97 -1.97 -0.77
CA LEU A 59 -1.42 -1.23 0.36
C LEU A 59 -0.02 -0.73 0.01
N LEU A 60 0.22 0.56 0.22
CA LEU A 60 1.55 1.15 0.18
C LEU A 60 1.95 1.44 1.62
N THR A 61 3.06 0.90 2.09
CA THR A 61 3.51 1.12 3.46
C THR A 61 5.00 1.36 3.57
N ASP A 62 5.40 2.24 4.48
CA ASP A 62 6.79 2.33 4.91
C ASP A 62 7.08 1.19 5.89
N LEU A 63 8.35 0.91 6.13
CA LEU A 63 8.79 -0.08 7.11
C LEU A 63 8.94 0.53 8.49
N ARG A 64 9.51 1.72 8.59
CA ARG A 64 9.85 2.34 9.88
C ARG A 64 8.80 3.36 10.27
N MET A 65 8.04 3.02 11.31
CA MET A 65 6.98 3.86 11.84
C MET A 65 6.90 3.66 13.35
N PRO A 66 6.43 4.68 14.10
CA PRO A 66 6.14 4.49 15.52
C PRO A 66 5.09 3.41 15.73
N GLY A 67 5.24 2.63 16.77
CA GLY A 67 4.34 1.52 17.05
C GLY A 67 4.66 0.33 16.17
N MET A 68 3.63 -0.23 15.52
CA MET A 68 3.82 -1.37 14.63
C MET A 68 4.61 -0.96 13.38
N SER A 69 5.66 -1.70 13.06
CA SER A 69 6.44 -1.47 11.85
C SER A 69 5.73 -2.01 10.61
N GLY A 70 6.19 -1.59 9.44
CA GLY A 70 5.66 -2.13 8.18
C GLY A 70 5.91 -3.62 8.04
N LEU A 71 7.03 -4.12 8.56
CA LEU A 71 7.31 -5.55 8.54
C LEU A 71 6.33 -6.32 9.42
N GLU A 72 6.05 -5.79 10.61
CA GLU A 72 5.06 -6.39 11.49
C GLU A 72 3.67 -6.36 10.86
N LEU A 73 3.34 -5.29 10.15
CA LEU A 73 2.08 -5.18 9.41
C LEU A 73 1.97 -6.26 8.33
N LEU A 74 3.06 -6.48 7.57
CA LEU A 74 3.10 -7.54 6.55
C LEU A 74 2.85 -8.90 7.19
N ARG A 75 3.51 -9.17 8.32
CA ARG A 75 3.36 -10.44 9.02
C ARG A 75 1.95 -10.64 9.56
N GLU A 76 1.34 -9.56 10.05
CA GLU A 76 -0.03 -9.61 10.54
C GLU A 76 -1.00 -9.93 9.39
N LEU A 77 -0.85 -9.29 8.24
CA LEU A 77 -1.68 -9.56 7.08
C LEU A 77 -1.50 -11.01 6.59
N LYS A 78 -0.27 -11.49 6.59
CA LYS A 78 0.01 -12.88 6.23
C LYS A 78 -0.65 -13.85 7.20
N ALA A 79 -0.59 -13.56 8.49
CA ALA A 79 -1.23 -14.38 9.52
C ALA A 79 -2.75 -14.44 9.35
N ARG A 80 -3.34 -13.39 8.80
CA ARG A 80 -4.77 -13.33 8.50
C ARG A 80 -5.10 -13.93 7.13
N SER A 81 -4.13 -14.52 6.45
CA SER A 81 -4.29 -15.06 5.11
C SER A 81 -4.81 -14.01 4.11
N SER A 82 -4.36 -12.79 4.28
CA SER A 82 -4.77 -11.69 3.41
C SER A 82 -4.19 -11.87 2.01
N SER A 83 -5.00 -11.60 0.99
CA SER A 83 -4.54 -11.58 -0.40
C SER A 83 -4.19 -10.17 -0.87
N LEU A 84 -4.27 -9.18 0.03
CA LEU A 84 -3.98 -7.79 -0.31
C LEU A 84 -2.52 -7.63 -0.74
N PRO A 85 -2.25 -7.16 -1.96
CA PRO A 85 -0.88 -6.90 -2.37
C PRO A 85 -0.32 -5.70 -1.61
N VAL A 86 0.92 -5.84 -1.14
CA VAL A 86 1.59 -4.80 -0.35
C VAL A 86 2.85 -4.36 -1.07
N ILE A 87 2.95 -3.07 -1.33
CA ILE A 87 4.15 -2.45 -1.89
C ILE A 87 4.81 -1.68 -0.75
N VAL A 88 6.04 -2.04 -0.43
CA VAL A 88 6.83 -1.32 0.56
C VAL A 88 7.52 -0.15 -0.11
N VAL A 89 7.39 1.04 0.45
CA VAL A 89 8.02 2.27 -0.04
C VAL A 89 8.77 2.87 1.14
N THR A 90 10.09 2.72 1.16
CA THR A 90 10.90 3.04 2.32
C THR A 90 12.25 3.64 1.93
N SER A 91 12.87 4.36 2.85
CA SER A 91 14.23 4.85 2.66
C SER A 91 15.30 3.83 3.06
N SER A 92 14.92 2.69 3.62
CA SER A 92 15.87 1.66 4.02
C SER A 92 16.46 0.92 2.81
N THR A 93 17.79 0.95 2.71
CA THR A 93 18.52 0.24 1.65
C THR A 93 19.15 -1.05 2.15
N GLU A 94 18.84 -1.46 3.38
CA GLU A 94 19.41 -2.67 3.96
C GLU A 94 18.87 -3.92 3.27
N ALA A 95 19.79 -4.79 2.82
CA ALA A 95 19.41 -6.04 2.14
C ALA A 95 18.56 -6.93 3.05
N GLU A 96 18.86 -6.95 4.34
CA GLU A 96 18.10 -7.77 5.29
C GLU A 96 16.65 -7.31 5.40
N SER A 97 16.42 -6.00 5.46
CA SER A 97 15.06 -5.44 5.50
C SER A 97 14.26 -5.86 4.27
N ARG A 98 14.90 -5.76 3.11
CA ARG A 98 14.28 -6.17 1.85
C ARG A 98 13.95 -7.66 1.85
N ASN A 99 14.90 -8.50 2.27
CA ASN A 99 14.70 -9.93 2.30
C ASN A 99 13.56 -10.31 3.24
N GLN A 100 13.50 -9.71 4.41
CA GLN A 100 12.44 -9.96 5.38
C GLN A 100 11.07 -9.54 4.84
N ALA A 101 11.01 -8.40 4.16
CA ALA A 101 9.76 -7.93 3.57
C ALA A 101 9.27 -8.89 2.48
N VAL A 102 10.17 -9.32 1.61
CA VAL A 102 9.82 -10.27 0.54
C VAL A 102 9.37 -11.60 1.12
N GLU A 103 10.08 -12.12 2.10
CA GLU A 103 9.72 -13.36 2.79
C GLU A 103 8.36 -13.25 3.50
N SER A 104 8.02 -12.06 3.96
CA SER A 104 6.74 -11.80 4.63
C SER A 104 5.62 -11.49 3.65
N GLY A 105 5.87 -11.58 2.36
CA GLY A 105 4.83 -11.51 1.34
C GLY A 105 4.70 -10.18 0.63
N ALA A 106 5.66 -9.27 0.74
CA ALA A 106 5.62 -8.00 -0.01
C ALA A 106 5.60 -8.29 -1.51
N PHE A 107 4.71 -7.61 -2.22
CA PHE A 107 4.65 -7.68 -3.67
C PHE A 107 5.85 -6.97 -4.30
N ALA A 108 6.26 -5.85 -3.72
CA ALA A 108 7.40 -5.08 -4.20
C ALA A 108 8.04 -4.30 -3.06
N TYR A 109 9.31 -3.94 -3.24
CA TYR A 109 10.08 -3.17 -2.28
C TYR A 109 10.76 -2.03 -3.02
N LEU A 110 10.32 -0.81 -2.78
CA LEU A 110 10.79 0.37 -3.50
C LEU A 110 11.51 1.31 -2.55
N ILE A 111 12.62 1.88 -3.01
CA ILE A 111 13.46 2.78 -2.21
C ILE A 111 13.10 4.22 -2.52
N LYS A 112 12.86 5.04 -1.48
CA LYS A 112 12.63 6.47 -1.62
C LYS A 112 13.94 7.18 -2.03
N PRO A 113 13.87 8.19 -2.89
CA PRO A 113 12.68 8.70 -3.57
C PRO A 113 12.27 7.80 -4.74
N VAL A 114 10.98 7.51 -4.83
CA VAL A 114 10.45 6.66 -5.91
C VAL A 114 9.89 7.53 -7.01
N SER A 115 10.23 7.24 -8.26
CA SER A 115 9.64 7.95 -9.39
C SER A 115 8.17 7.59 -9.52
N ASP A 116 7.36 8.54 -9.99
CA ASP A 116 5.96 8.31 -10.23
C ASP A 116 5.74 7.16 -11.22
N GLU A 117 6.55 7.11 -12.28
CA GLU A 117 6.45 6.07 -13.29
C GLU A 117 6.66 4.67 -12.71
N LEU A 118 7.67 4.53 -11.85
CA LEU A 118 7.98 3.24 -11.24
C LEU A 118 6.86 2.81 -10.31
N LEU A 119 6.38 3.72 -9.48
CA LEU A 119 5.30 3.42 -8.55
C LEU A 119 4.03 3.02 -9.28
N ILE A 120 3.67 3.77 -10.32
CA ILE A 120 2.49 3.46 -11.14
C ILE A 120 2.61 2.08 -11.76
N ARG A 121 3.79 1.72 -12.25
CA ARG A 121 4.02 0.40 -12.85
C ARG A 121 3.75 -0.71 -11.84
N TYR A 122 4.27 -0.58 -10.63
CA TYR A 122 4.06 -1.59 -9.59
C TYR A 122 2.62 -1.63 -9.09
N LEU A 123 1.97 -0.47 -8.99
CA LEU A 123 0.55 -0.42 -8.65
C LEU A 123 -0.30 -1.18 -9.68
N LYS A 124 -0.06 -0.92 -10.96
CA LYS A 124 -0.79 -1.62 -12.02
C LYS A 124 -0.52 -3.12 -11.98
N GLY A 125 0.71 -3.52 -11.71
CA GLY A 125 1.06 -4.92 -11.58
C GLY A 125 0.35 -5.58 -10.40
N ALA A 126 0.31 -4.90 -9.27
CA ALA A 126 -0.36 -5.40 -8.08
C ALA A 126 -1.86 -5.55 -8.31
N LEU A 127 -2.49 -4.56 -8.93
CA LEU A 127 -3.92 -4.57 -9.20
C LEU A 127 -4.30 -5.65 -10.23
N ALA A 128 -3.43 -5.93 -11.18
CA ALA A 128 -3.65 -6.98 -12.17
C ALA A 128 -3.74 -8.36 -11.51
N ARG A 129 -3.02 -8.58 -10.41
CA ARG A 129 -3.05 -9.86 -9.68
C ARG A 129 -4.37 -10.12 -8.97
N MET A 130 -5.15 -9.08 -8.73
CA MET A 130 -6.42 -9.19 -8.02
C MET A 130 -7.56 -9.67 -8.92
N ARG A 131 -7.31 -9.89 -10.19
CA ARG A 131 -8.35 -10.24 -11.18
C ARG A 131 -8.29 -11.69 -11.60
#